data_705a31b28851539177ee2bf60ec7372c
#
_entry.id   705a31b28851539177ee2bf60ec7372c
#
_cell.length_a   1.000
_cell.length_b   1.000
_cell.length_c   1.000
_cell.angle_alpha   90.00
_cell.angle_beta   90.00
_cell.angle_gamma   90.00
#
_symmetry.space_group_name_H-M   'P 1'
#
loop_
_entity.id
_entity.type
_entity.pdbx_description
1 polymer ?
#
loop_
_entity_poly.entity_id
_entity_poly.type
_entity_poly.pdbx_seq_one_letter_code
_entity_poly.pdbx_strand_id
1 'polypeptide(L)'
;MQNIPDGSVPAPATCPDAPRGRILVVDDDPTVAEVVVGYLERAGYEVEWAEDGPAALRCFGDHRPDLVVLDLMLPGMNGIEVCRHIRAHGHVPVIMLTARGDEDDRVLGLETGADDYVTKPFSPRELVLRVDSVLRRGRATAPAAHSPREPLRGAGLRLDPVARRATMEGRELNLTLREFDLLAFFLRHPSRVFSREELMRGVWGWEFGDLSTVTVHVRRLRGKVETDPARPRLIRTVWGVGYRLELTPPSDRHDDAAAGATPS
;
A
#
# COMPACT_ATOMS: atom_id res chain seq x y z
N MET A 1 48.28 -37.02 37.87
CA MET A 1 46.93 -37.08 37.34
C MET A 1 46.27 -35.73 37.64
N GLN A 2 46.33 -34.80 36.71
CA GLN A 2 45.78 -33.44 36.83
C GLN A 2 44.38 -33.42 36.24
N ASN A 3 43.42 -33.01 37.05
CA ASN A 3 42.01 -32.90 36.73
C ASN A 3 41.80 -31.60 35.94
N ILE A 4 41.35 -31.65 34.68
CA ILE A 4 41.03 -30.51 33.85
C ILE A 4 39.56 -30.19 34.15
N PRO A 5 39.18 -28.94 34.53
CA PRO A 5 37.79 -28.58 34.68
C PRO A 5 37.13 -28.39 33.31
N ASP A 6 35.98 -29.05 33.13
CA ASP A 6 35.07 -28.94 32.00
C ASP A 6 34.54 -27.50 31.90
N GLY A 7 35.02 -26.79 30.91
CA GLY A 7 34.58 -25.43 30.59
C GLY A 7 33.28 -25.40 29.77
N SER A 8 32.14 -25.71 30.39
CA SER A 8 30.85 -25.47 29.78
C SER A 8 30.64 -23.97 29.56
N VAL A 9 30.85 -23.49 28.33
CA VAL A 9 30.45 -22.15 27.91
C VAL A 9 28.91 -22.12 27.90
N PRO A 10 28.25 -21.26 28.70
CA PRO A 10 26.81 -21.13 28.62
C PRO A 10 26.45 -20.62 27.23
N ALA A 11 25.49 -21.30 26.59
CA ALA A 11 24.89 -20.86 25.35
C ALA A 11 24.38 -19.41 25.51
N PRO A 12 24.59 -18.53 24.52
CA PRO A 12 24.10 -17.15 24.59
C PRO A 12 22.58 -17.21 24.79
N ALA A 13 22.10 -16.56 25.86
CA ALA A 13 20.70 -16.33 26.08
C ALA A 13 20.17 -15.56 24.87
N THR A 14 19.27 -16.18 24.09
CA THR A 14 18.52 -15.50 23.05
C THR A 14 17.71 -14.39 23.71
N CYS A 15 18.15 -13.15 23.56
CA CYS A 15 17.29 -12.00 23.84
C CYS A 15 15.97 -12.21 23.09
N PRO A 16 14.80 -11.96 23.70
CA PRO A 16 13.55 -11.99 22.96
C PRO A 16 13.70 -10.99 21.79
N ASP A 17 13.53 -11.50 20.57
CA ASP A 17 13.59 -10.66 19.36
C ASP A 17 12.69 -9.43 19.55
N ALA A 18 13.23 -8.25 19.29
CA ALA A 18 12.44 -7.03 19.33
C ALA A 18 11.19 -7.20 18.43
N PRO A 19 10.02 -6.71 18.86
CA PRO A 19 8.78 -6.92 18.12
C PRO A 19 8.93 -6.45 16.66
N ARG A 20 8.37 -7.24 15.74
CA ARG A 20 8.42 -6.98 14.29
C ARG A 20 7.70 -5.68 13.89
N GLY A 21 6.99 -5.03 14.81
CA GLY A 21 6.26 -3.80 14.67
C GLY A 21 5.00 -3.80 15.50
N ARG A 22 4.40 -2.62 15.61
CA ARG A 22 3.18 -2.38 16.35
C ARG A 22 1.98 -2.27 15.41
N ILE A 23 0.92 -3.04 15.68
CA ILE A 23 -0.29 -3.09 14.87
C ILE A 23 -1.47 -2.71 15.74
N LEU A 24 -2.30 -1.79 15.24
CA LEU A 24 -3.59 -1.50 15.82
C LEU A 24 -4.66 -2.27 15.06
N VAL A 25 -5.40 -3.13 15.75
CA VAL A 25 -6.59 -3.84 15.22
C VAL A 25 -7.83 -3.10 15.70
N VAL A 26 -8.74 -2.80 14.80
CA VAL A 26 -10.00 -2.11 15.10
C VAL A 26 -11.14 -2.94 14.56
N ASP A 27 -11.91 -3.56 15.42
CA ASP A 27 -13.06 -4.42 15.09
C ASP A 27 -13.98 -4.49 16.31
N ASP A 28 -15.27 -4.31 16.13
CA ASP A 28 -16.26 -4.33 17.22
C ASP A 28 -16.68 -5.76 17.61
N ASP A 29 -16.37 -6.77 16.76
CA ASP A 29 -16.57 -8.18 17.12
C ASP A 29 -15.36 -8.73 17.88
N PRO A 30 -15.49 -8.97 19.20
CA PRO A 30 -14.38 -9.48 20.02
C PRO A 30 -13.89 -10.84 19.53
N THR A 31 -14.76 -11.67 18.92
CA THR A 31 -14.37 -12.99 18.41
C THR A 31 -13.44 -12.87 17.22
N VAL A 32 -13.73 -11.95 16.30
CA VAL A 32 -12.87 -11.66 15.14
C VAL A 32 -11.56 -11.03 15.60
N ALA A 33 -11.65 -10.02 16.49
CA ALA A 33 -10.49 -9.33 17.04
C ALA A 33 -9.52 -10.30 17.74
N GLU A 34 -10.01 -11.19 18.63
CA GLU A 34 -9.20 -12.17 19.36
C GLU A 34 -8.44 -13.11 18.42
N VAL A 35 -9.11 -13.59 17.38
CA VAL A 35 -8.47 -14.42 16.34
C VAL A 35 -7.39 -13.65 15.60
N VAL A 36 -7.67 -12.43 15.15
CA VAL A 36 -6.72 -11.59 14.40
C VAL A 36 -5.51 -11.26 15.27
N VAL A 37 -5.73 -10.77 16.50
CA VAL A 37 -4.69 -10.46 17.48
C VAL A 37 -3.79 -11.68 17.70
N GLY A 38 -4.37 -12.84 18.01
CA GLY A 38 -3.60 -14.05 18.30
C GLY A 38 -2.74 -14.53 17.11
N TYR A 39 -3.19 -14.34 15.86
CA TYR A 39 -2.37 -14.67 14.70
C TYR A 39 -1.24 -13.65 14.45
N LEU A 40 -1.48 -12.38 14.67
CA LEU A 40 -0.47 -11.32 14.52
C LEU A 40 0.60 -11.42 15.62
N GLU A 41 0.22 -11.67 16.87
CA GLU A 41 1.15 -11.87 17.98
C GLU A 41 2.06 -13.10 17.75
N ARG A 42 1.49 -14.22 17.27
CA ARG A 42 2.28 -15.40 16.89
C ARG A 42 3.24 -15.12 15.74
N ALA A 43 2.94 -14.15 14.89
CA ALA A 43 3.85 -13.68 13.84
C ALA A 43 4.92 -12.71 14.37
N GLY A 44 4.93 -12.38 15.67
CA GLY A 44 5.93 -11.54 16.33
C GLY A 44 5.61 -10.05 16.32
N TYR A 45 4.36 -9.67 16.10
CA TYR A 45 3.92 -8.27 16.21
C TYR A 45 3.45 -7.95 17.62
N GLU A 46 3.65 -6.70 18.04
CA GLU A 46 2.95 -6.11 19.18
C GLU A 46 1.59 -5.63 18.70
N VAL A 47 0.51 -6.10 19.33
CA VAL A 47 -0.85 -5.82 18.85
C VAL A 47 -1.66 -5.13 19.91
N GLU A 48 -2.34 -4.08 19.52
CA GLU A 48 -3.33 -3.39 20.33
C GLU A 48 -4.70 -3.50 19.66
N TRP A 49 -5.74 -3.66 20.46
CA TRP A 49 -7.12 -3.77 19.99
C TRP A 49 -7.97 -2.61 20.47
N ALA A 50 -8.77 -2.06 19.56
CA ALA A 50 -9.80 -1.05 19.83
C ALA A 50 -11.15 -1.56 19.32
N GLU A 51 -12.19 -1.43 20.13
CA GLU A 51 -13.55 -1.93 19.84
C GLU A 51 -14.41 -0.94 19.05
N ASP A 52 -13.98 0.33 18.94
CA ASP A 52 -14.72 1.37 18.26
C ASP A 52 -13.80 2.45 17.65
N GLY A 53 -14.37 3.34 16.83
CA GLY A 53 -13.63 4.42 16.20
C GLY A 53 -12.97 5.39 17.17
N PRO A 54 -13.67 5.92 18.19
CA PRO A 54 -13.05 6.79 19.19
C PRO A 54 -11.88 6.15 19.95
N ALA A 55 -12.00 4.86 20.34
CA ALA A 55 -10.90 4.12 20.95
C ALA A 55 -9.72 3.98 19.99
N ALA A 56 -10.00 3.64 18.73
CA ALA A 56 -8.99 3.54 17.69
C ALA A 56 -8.19 4.82 17.50
N LEU A 57 -8.85 5.98 17.50
CA LEU A 57 -8.18 7.27 17.35
C LEU A 57 -7.33 7.64 18.58
N ARG A 58 -7.76 7.27 19.80
CA ARG A 58 -6.93 7.44 21.01
C ARG A 58 -5.67 6.58 20.92
N CYS A 59 -5.82 5.26 20.67
CA CYS A 59 -4.70 4.33 20.51
C CYS A 59 -3.74 4.78 19.41
N PHE A 60 -4.26 5.24 18.28
CA PHE A 60 -3.45 5.77 17.17
C PHE A 60 -2.59 6.97 17.61
N GLY A 61 -3.14 7.89 18.38
CA GLY A 61 -2.41 9.07 18.90
C GLY A 61 -1.34 8.71 19.93
N ASP A 62 -1.68 7.82 20.86
CA ASP A 62 -0.84 7.50 22.02
C ASP A 62 0.31 6.53 21.67
N HIS A 63 0.05 5.53 20.83
CA HIS A 63 0.98 4.41 20.61
C HIS A 63 1.64 4.38 19.24
N ARG A 64 1.23 5.23 18.31
CA ARG A 64 1.82 5.36 16.96
C ARG A 64 2.06 4.01 16.27
N PRO A 65 1.02 3.29 15.88
CA PRO A 65 1.17 1.99 15.25
C PRO A 65 1.89 2.08 13.89
N ASP A 66 2.61 1.03 13.53
CA ASP A 66 3.25 0.89 12.21
C ASP A 66 2.25 0.53 11.11
N LEU A 67 1.08 -0.05 11.49
CA LEU A 67 -0.01 -0.42 10.59
C LEU A 67 -1.32 -0.50 11.36
N VAL A 68 -2.43 -0.17 10.69
CA VAL A 68 -3.78 -0.33 11.23
C VAL A 68 -4.55 -1.36 10.40
N VAL A 69 -5.14 -2.35 11.06
CA VAL A 69 -6.16 -3.25 10.51
C VAL A 69 -7.50 -2.70 11.00
N LEU A 70 -8.39 -2.33 10.09
CA LEU A 70 -9.56 -1.51 10.39
C LEU A 70 -10.83 -2.12 9.80
N ASP A 71 -11.78 -2.47 10.66
CA ASP A 71 -13.12 -2.82 10.17
C ASP A 71 -13.83 -1.59 9.63
N LEU A 72 -14.54 -1.78 8.54
CA LEU A 72 -15.33 -0.75 7.89
C LEU A 72 -16.63 -0.49 8.67
N MET A 73 -17.23 -1.54 9.22
CA MET A 73 -18.54 -1.53 9.85
C MET A 73 -18.45 -1.38 11.37
N LEU A 74 -17.90 -0.25 11.84
CA LEU A 74 -17.84 0.03 13.28
C LEU A 74 -19.09 0.78 13.76
N PRO A 75 -19.52 0.57 15.01
CA PRO A 75 -20.63 1.29 15.59
C PRO A 75 -20.27 2.76 15.83
N GLY A 76 -21.20 3.65 15.56
CA GLY A 76 -21.05 5.09 15.78
C GLY A 76 -20.18 5.76 14.71
N MET A 77 -18.87 5.77 14.88
CA MET A 77 -17.91 6.30 13.90
C MET A 77 -17.45 5.15 12.98
N ASN A 78 -17.80 5.21 11.70
CA ASN A 78 -17.47 4.16 10.74
C ASN A 78 -15.96 4.13 10.39
N GLY A 79 -15.47 2.99 9.88
CA GLY A 79 -14.06 2.82 9.56
C GLY A 79 -13.55 3.79 8.48
N ILE A 80 -14.40 4.31 7.62
CA ILE A 80 -14.03 5.33 6.61
C ILE A 80 -13.64 6.64 7.31
N GLU A 81 -14.39 7.05 8.31
CA GLU A 81 -14.10 8.27 9.10
C GLU A 81 -12.80 8.11 9.88
N VAL A 82 -12.59 6.94 10.51
CA VAL A 82 -11.32 6.62 11.19
C VAL A 82 -10.16 6.69 10.20
N CYS A 83 -10.28 6.08 9.02
CA CYS A 83 -9.26 6.11 7.99
C CYS A 83 -8.94 7.53 7.52
N ARG A 84 -9.95 8.37 7.29
CA ARG A 84 -9.76 9.79 6.93
C ARG A 84 -8.96 10.54 8.01
N HIS A 85 -9.29 10.29 9.26
CA HIS A 85 -8.58 10.91 10.39
C HIS A 85 -7.10 10.47 10.42
N ILE A 86 -6.82 9.17 10.29
CA ILE A 86 -5.45 8.65 10.20
C ILE A 86 -4.70 9.30 9.05
N ARG A 87 -5.31 9.43 7.87
CA ARG A 87 -4.69 10.05 6.69
C ARG A 87 -4.41 11.54 6.84
N ALA A 88 -5.23 12.25 7.61
CA ALA A 88 -4.98 13.64 7.92
C ALA A 88 -3.77 13.85 8.85
N HIS A 89 -3.42 12.83 9.66
CA HIS A 89 -2.36 12.92 10.66
C HIS A 89 -1.09 12.12 10.29
N GLY A 90 -1.09 11.37 9.20
CA GLY A 90 0.10 10.61 8.79
C GLY A 90 -0.11 9.60 7.66
N HIS A 91 0.97 8.88 7.36
CA HIS A 91 1.03 7.90 6.27
C HIS A 91 1.06 6.46 6.78
N VAL A 92 0.59 6.21 8.01
CA VAL A 92 0.53 4.85 8.57
C VAL A 92 -0.34 3.97 7.68
N PRO A 93 0.16 2.82 7.19
CA PRO A 93 -0.60 1.94 6.32
C PRO A 93 -1.90 1.46 6.98
N VAL A 94 -2.97 1.38 6.19
CA VAL A 94 -4.29 0.88 6.63
C VAL A 94 -4.71 -0.27 5.73
N ILE A 95 -5.01 -1.41 6.35
CA ILE A 95 -5.68 -2.56 5.71
C ILE A 95 -7.13 -2.56 6.20
N MET A 96 -8.10 -2.41 5.29
CA MET A 96 -9.51 -2.45 5.65
C MET A 96 -10.06 -3.87 5.65
N LEU A 97 -10.87 -4.19 6.64
CA LEU A 97 -11.73 -5.37 6.65
C LEU A 97 -13.13 -4.97 6.15
N THR A 98 -13.67 -5.71 5.18
CA THR A 98 -14.95 -5.37 4.55
C THR A 98 -15.88 -6.58 4.47
N ALA A 99 -17.19 -6.38 4.53
CA ALA A 99 -18.15 -7.46 4.28
C ALA A 99 -18.14 -7.89 2.82
N ARG A 100 -18.49 -9.16 2.57
CA ARG A 100 -18.62 -9.71 1.22
C ARG A 100 -19.91 -9.17 0.59
N GLY A 101 -19.82 -8.50 -0.55
CA GLY A 101 -20.99 -8.03 -1.31
C GLY A 101 -21.07 -6.50 -1.50
N ASP A 102 -20.44 -5.72 -0.65
CA ASP A 102 -20.38 -4.26 -0.78
C ASP A 102 -19.22 -3.81 -1.65
N GLU A 103 -19.42 -3.88 -2.98
CA GLU A 103 -18.42 -3.38 -3.94
C GLU A 103 -18.25 -1.86 -3.81
N ASP A 104 -19.34 -1.15 -3.54
CA ASP A 104 -19.35 0.29 -3.34
C ASP A 104 -18.59 0.70 -2.07
N ASP A 105 -18.76 -0.02 -0.96
CA ASP A 105 -18.04 0.23 0.29
C ASP A 105 -16.55 -0.09 0.16
N ARG A 106 -16.18 -1.12 -0.60
CA ARG A 106 -14.78 -1.43 -0.93
C ARG A 106 -14.12 -0.31 -1.72
N VAL A 107 -14.80 0.16 -2.77
CA VAL A 107 -14.32 1.26 -3.61
C VAL A 107 -14.20 2.51 -2.77
N LEU A 108 -15.20 2.83 -1.94
CA LEU A 108 -15.19 3.99 -1.06
C LEU A 108 -14.07 3.91 0.00
N GLY A 109 -13.86 2.75 0.62
CA GLY A 109 -12.78 2.51 1.56
C GLY A 109 -11.40 2.72 0.93
N LEU A 110 -11.19 2.15 -0.24
CA LEU A 110 -9.98 2.36 -1.02
C LEU A 110 -9.83 3.83 -1.45
N GLU A 111 -10.89 4.49 -1.92
CA GLU A 111 -10.86 5.91 -2.31
C GLU A 111 -10.50 6.82 -1.12
N THR A 112 -10.85 6.43 0.10
CA THR A 112 -10.54 7.18 1.33
C THR A 112 -9.06 7.15 1.70
N GLY A 113 -8.30 6.19 1.18
CA GLY A 113 -6.87 6.15 1.46
C GLY A 113 -6.33 4.82 1.99
N ALA A 114 -7.14 3.77 2.12
CA ALA A 114 -6.63 2.46 2.48
C ALA A 114 -5.56 1.97 1.49
N ASP A 115 -4.57 1.24 1.99
CA ASP A 115 -3.49 0.66 1.18
C ASP A 115 -3.87 -0.72 0.65
N ASP A 116 -4.76 -1.41 1.37
CA ASP A 116 -5.30 -2.71 1.00
C ASP A 116 -6.65 -2.96 1.67
N TYR A 117 -7.35 -4.02 1.22
CA TYR A 117 -8.54 -4.51 1.89
C TYR A 117 -8.60 -6.04 1.89
N VAL A 118 -9.34 -6.58 2.85
CA VAL A 118 -9.59 -8.01 3.02
C VAL A 118 -11.08 -8.22 3.24
N THR A 119 -11.71 -9.06 2.44
CA THR A 119 -13.15 -9.35 2.57
C THR A 119 -13.42 -10.41 3.62
N LYS A 120 -14.35 -10.16 4.53
CA LYS A 120 -14.89 -11.13 5.49
C LYS A 120 -15.85 -12.11 4.77
N PRO A 121 -15.77 -13.44 5.02
CA PRO A 121 -14.82 -14.12 5.89
C PRO A 121 -13.43 -14.26 5.23
N PHE A 122 -12.38 -14.05 6.00
CA PHE A 122 -11.00 -14.13 5.53
C PHE A 122 -10.20 -15.20 6.30
N SER A 123 -9.09 -15.60 5.71
CA SER A 123 -8.10 -16.43 6.39
C SER A 123 -7.20 -15.53 7.26
N PRO A 124 -7.11 -15.75 8.59
CA PRO A 124 -6.17 -14.98 9.42
C PRO A 124 -4.71 -15.09 8.94
N ARG A 125 -4.33 -16.23 8.35
CA ARG A 125 -3.01 -16.40 7.73
C ARG A 125 -2.81 -15.48 6.52
N GLU A 126 -3.83 -15.30 5.71
CA GLU A 126 -3.80 -14.34 4.59
C GLU A 126 -3.61 -12.93 5.09
N LEU A 127 -4.32 -12.52 6.15
CA LEU A 127 -4.17 -11.20 6.76
C LEU A 127 -2.73 -10.97 7.25
N VAL A 128 -2.11 -11.94 7.93
CA VAL A 128 -0.71 -11.85 8.37
C VAL A 128 0.23 -11.65 7.17
N LEU A 129 0.05 -12.40 6.08
CA LEU A 129 0.86 -12.23 4.87
C LEU A 129 0.72 -10.83 4.25
N ARG A 130 -0.49 -10.25 4.29
CA ARG A 130 -0.76 -8.89 3.82
C ARG A 130 -0.08 -7.85 4.70
N VAL A 131 -0.20 -7.98 6.02
CA VAL A 131 0.51 -7.14 6.99
C VAL A 131 2.02 -7.20 6.78
N ASP A 132 2.59 -8.40 6.68
CA ASP A 132 4.01 -8.61 6.38
C ASP A 132 4.45 -7.92 5.09
N SER A 133 3.65 -8.05 4.03
CA SER A 133 3.93 -7.44 2.73
C SER A 133 3.94 -5.91 2.80
N VAL A 134 2.99 -5.32 3.54
CA VAL A 134 2.90 -3.87 3.71
C VAL A 134 4.09 -3.36 4.53
N LEU A 135 4.35 -3.94 5.70
CA LEU A 135 5.41 -3.48 6.61
C LEU A 135 6.82 -3.73 6.08
N ARG A 136 7.07 -4.86 5.42
CA ARG A 136 8.39 -5.17 4.82
C ARG A 136 8.80 -4.11 3.80
N ARG A 137 7.89 -3.58 3.01
CA ARG A 137 8.17 -2.54 2.01
C ARG A 137 8.36 -1.17 2.65
N GLY A 138 7.62 -0.86 3.70
CA GLY A 138 7.86 0.32 4.53
C GLY A 138 9.27 0.33 5.16
N ARG A 139 9.78 -0.86 5.50
CA ARG A 139 11.09 -1.08 6.12
C ARG A 139 12.22 -1.38 5.14
N ALA A 140 11.96 -1.63 3.87
CA ALA A 140 12.99 -1.88 2.84
C ALA A 140 13.89 -0.65 2.59
N THR A 141 13.92 0.30 3.53
CA THR A 141 14.91 1.36 3.70
C THR A 141 16.15 0.92 4.49
N ALA A 142 16.19 -0.30 5.07
CA ALA A 142 17.43 -0.85 5.60
C ALA A 142 18.37 -1.22 4.41
N PRO A 143 19.62 -0.78 4.43
CA PRO A 143 20.52 -0.93 3.29
C PRO A 143 20.94 -2.38 3.12
N ALA A 144 20.31 -3.08 2.16
CA ALA A 144 21.04 -4.13 1.47
C ALA A 144 22.14 -3.40 0.69
N ALA A 145 23.40 -3.63 1.07
CA ALA A 145 24.57 -3.00 0.54
C ALA A 145 24.57 -2.96 -1.00
N HIS A 146 25.11 -1.82 -1.53
CA HIS A 146 25.57 -1.60 -2.90
C HIS A 146 24.53 -1.27 -3.97
N SER A 147 23.88 -0.10 -3.86
CA SER A 147 23.79 0.89 -4.95
C SER A 147 23.07 2.14 -4.40
N PRO A 148 23.57 3.35 -4.57
CA PRO A 148 22.78 4.56 -4.36
C PRO A 148 21.59 4.42 -5.31
N ARG A 149 20.38 4.24 -4.75
CA ARG A 149 19.17 4.21 -5.55
C ARG A 149 18.93 5.64 -6.01
N GLU A 150 19.42 5.94 -7.21
CA GLU A 150 19.21 7.24 -7.83
C GLU A 150 17.71 7.57 -7.84
N PRO A 151 17.37 8.84 -7.65
CA PRO A 151 15.99 9.29 -7.78
C PRO A 151 15.44 8.92 -9.15
N LEU A 152 14.28 8.28 -9.18
CA LEU A 152 13.56 7.98 -10.41
C LEU A 152 12.99 9.28 -10.97
N ARG A 153 13.12 9.52 -12.28
CA ARG A 153 12.70 10.76 -12.92
C ARG A 153 12.00 10.50 -14.25
N GLY A 154 11.02 11.32 -14.57
CA GLY A 154 10.37 11.32 -15.89
C GLY A 154 9.10 12.17 -15.91
N ALA A 155 8.84 12.87 -17.00
CA ALA A 155 7.64 13.69 -17.21
C ALA A 155 7.32 14.67 -16.05
N GLY A 156 8.32 15.37 -15.52
CA GLY A 156 8.16 16.29 -14.38
C GLY A 156 8.10 15.60 -13.01
N LEU A 157 8.03 14.26 -12.96
CA LEU A 157 8.06 13.46 -11.74
C LEU A 157 9.50 13.25 -11.25
N ARG A 158 9.69 13.35 -9.95
CA ARG A 158 10.91 12.95 -9.25
C ARG A 158 10.52 12.15 -8.02
N LEU A 159 11.04 10.94 -7.92
CA LEU A 159 10.81 10.01 -6.83
C LEU A 159 12.13 9.68 -6.15
N ASP A 160 12.20 9.89 -4.84
CA ASP A 160 13.31 9.45 -4.00
C ASP A 160 12.88 8.18 -3.25
N PRO A 161 13.39 6.99 -3.66
CA PRO A 161 13.01 5.74 -3.01
C PRO A 161 13.54 5.60 -1.58
N VAL A 162 14.61 6.32 -1.22
CA VAL A 162 15.22 6.26 0.10
C VAL A 162 14.45 7.14 1.07
N ALA A 163 14.22 8.40 0.69
CA ALA A 163 13.44 9.34 1.50
C ALA A 163 11.93 9.09 1.41
N ARG A 164 11.47 8.21 0.51
CA ARG A 164 10.05 7.97 0.17
C ARG A 164 9.27 9.25 -0.14
N ARG A 165 9.93 10.16 -0.83
CA ARG A 165 9.37 11.44 -1.26
C ARG A 165 9.15 11.44 -2.77
N ALA A 166 8.04 12.03 -3.17
CA ALA A 166 7.72 12.23 -4.58
C ALA A 166 7.37 13.69 -4.83
N THR A 167 7.81 14.22 -5.97
CA THR A 167 7.43 15.55 -6.42
C THR A 167 6.99 15.53 -7.88
N MET A 168 6.06 16.40 -8.23
CA MET A 168 5.63 16.69 -9.59
C MET A 168 5.89 18.16 -9.87
N GLU A 169 6.73 18.46 -10.86
CA GLU A 169 7.13 19.84 -11.21
C GLU A 169 7.62 20.66 -10.00
N GLY A 170 8.32 19.99 -9.08
CA GLY A 170 8.83 20.59 -7.84
C GLY A 170 7.84 20.66 -6.67
N ARG A 171 6.56 20.36 -6.88
CA ARG A 171 5.54 20.29 -5.82
C ARG A 171 5.55 18.92 -5.17
N GLU A 172 5.54 18.86 -3.85
CA GLU A 172 5.48 17.59 -3.11
C GLU A 172 4.13 16.90 -3.31
N LEU A 173 4.18 15.58 -3.59
CA LEU A 173 3.02 14.72 -3.73
C LEU A 173 2.76 14.00 -2.42
N ASN A 174 1.55 14.15 -1.89
CA ASN A 174 1.10 13.37 -0.73
C ASN A 174 0.61 12.01 -1.20
N LEU A 175 1.52 11.02 -1.26
CA LEU A 175 1.24 9.65 -1.69
C LEU A 175 1.13 8.73 -0.49
N THR A 176 0.15 7.80 -0.52
CA THR A 176 0.16 6.67 0.42
C THR A 176 1.29 5.70 0.08
N LEU A 177 1.54 4.73 0.97
CA LEU A 177 2.58 3.74 0.78
C LEU A 177 2.44 3.03 -0.59
N ARG A 178 1.23 2.58 -0.92
CA ARG A 178 0.96 1.84 -2.15
C ARG A 178 0.95 2.71 -3.41
N GLU A 179 0.49 3.93 -3.31
CA GLU A 179 0.58 4.88 -4.44
C GLU A 179 2.02 5.19 -4.78
N PHE A 180 2.87 5.37 -3.76
CA PHE A 180 4.30 5.55 -3.95
C PHE A 180 4.94 4.33 -4.62
N ASP A 181 4.66 3.12 -4.13
CA ASP A 181 5.20 1.87 -4.67
C ASP A 181 4.74 1.64 -6.13
N LEU A 182 3.48 1.94 -6.43
CA LEU A 182 2.92 1.84 -7.78
C LEU A 182 3.59 2.82 -8.74
N LEU A 183 3.76 4.10 -8.32
CA LEU A 183 4.45 5.10 -9.13
C LEU A 183 5.92 4.74 -9.35
N ALA A 184 6.60 4.26 -8.29
CA ALA A 184 7.98 3.80 -8.38
C ALA A 184 8.13 2.60 -9.34
N PHE A 185 7.15 1.68 -9.32
CA PHE A 185 7.13 0.54 -10.24
C PHE A 185 7.01 1.00 -11.69
N PHE A 186 6.08 1.89 -11.97
CA PHE A 186 5.91 2.45 -13.32
C PHE A 186 7.14 3.22 -13.81
N LEU A 187 7.75 4.05 -12.95
CA LEU A 187 8.95 4.83 -13.33
C LEU A 187 10.17 3.95 -13.58
N ARG A 188 10.25 2.75 -13.00
CA ARG A 188 11.30 1.77 -13.34
C ARG A 188 11.07 1.06 -14.67
N HIS A 189 9.85 1.08 -15.18
CA HIS A 189 9.48 0.38 -16.40
C HIS A 189 8.66 1.28 -17.33
N PRO A 190 9.23 2.40 -17.79
CA PRO A 190 8.50 3.36 -18.63
C PRO A 190 8.08 2.71 -19.94
N SER A 191 6.94 3.14 -20.47
CA SER A 191 6.36 2.71 -21.75
C SER A 191 5.98 1.23 -21.84
N ARG A 192 6.23 0.43 -20.80
CA ARG A 192 5.79 -0.96 -20.73
C ARG A 192 4.34 -1.05 -20.25
N VAL A 193 3.55 -1.86 -20.94
CA VAL A 193 2.18 -2.20 -20.53
C VAL A 193 2.23 -3.32 -19.50
N PHE A 194 1.46 -3.18 -18.43
CA PHE A 194 1.30 -4.19 -17.38
C PHE A 194 -0.17 -4.54 -17.21
N SER A 195 -0.47 -5.82 -17.11
CA SER A 195 -1.79 -6.28 -16.71
C SER A 195 -2.05 -5.94 -15.22
N ARG A 196 -3.32 -6.05 -14.79
CA ARG A 196 -3.65 -5.85 -13.38
C ARG A 196 -3.00 -6.90 -12.49
N GLU A 197 -2.90 -8.13 -12.97
CA GLU A 197 -2.23 -9.25 -12.29
C GLU A 197 -0.72 -9.01 -12.16
N GLU A 198 -0.07 -8.52 -13.22
CA GLU A 198 1.35 -8.16 -13.17
C GLU A 198 1.61 -7.03 -12.19
N LEU A 199 0.72 -6.02 -12.14
CA LEU A 199 0.80 -4.92 -11.17
C LEU A 199 0.54 -5.45 -9.74
N MET A 200 -0.46 -6.30 -9.54
CA MET A 200 -0.74 -6.91 -8.24
C MET A 200 0.49 -7.67 -7.73
N ARG A 201 1.11 -8.49 -8.57
CA ARG A 201 2.32 -9.22 -8.22
C ARG A 201 3.52 -8.29 -7.99
N GLY A 202 3.74 -7.33 -8.88
CA GLY A 202 4.90 -6.44 -8.84
C GLY A 202 4.85 -5.42 -7.70
N VAL A 203 3.67 -4.88 -7.39
CA VAL A 203 3.49 -3.79 -6.43
C VAL A 203 2.99 -4.30 -5.07
N TRP A 204 2.07 -5.26 -5.01
CA TRP A 204 1.57 -5.83 -3.74
C TRP A 204 2.32 -7.09 -3.35
N GLY A 205 2.89 -7.82 -4.31
CA GLY A 205 3.60 -9.09 -4.08
C GLY A 205 2.67 -10.28 -3.97
N TRP A 206 1.44 -10.18 -4.51
CA TRP A 206 0.43 -11.21 -4.43
C TRP A 206 0.10 -11.79 -5.79
N GLU A 207 -0.15 -13.09 -5.81
CA GLU A 207 -0.66 -13.82 -6.98
C GLU A 207 -2.18 -14.00 -6.93
N PHE A 208 -2.82 -13.56 -5.84
CA PHE A 208 -4.25 -13.67 -5.57
C PHE A 208 -4.75 -12.31 -5.03
N GLY A 209 -6.06 -12.15 -5.00
CA GLY A 209 -6.73 -10.95 -4.52
C GLY A 209 -7.57 -10.29 -5.60
N ASP A 210 -8.33 -9.28 -5.19
CA ASP A 210 -9.22 -8.57 -6.10
C ASP A 210 -8.44 -7.51 -6.90
N LEU A 211 -8.50 -7.64 -8.20
CA LEU A 211 -7.82 -6.75 -9.14
C LEU A 211 -8.41 -5.33 -9.16
N SER A 212 -9.58 -5.12 -8.56
CA SER A 212 -10.16 -3.79 -8.37
C SER A 212 -9.26 -2.89 -7.52
N THR A 213 -8.46 -3.48 -6.59
CA THR A 213 -7.42 -2.79 -5.82
C THR A 213 -6.49 -1.99 -6.73
N VAL A 214 -6.00 -2.61 -7.80
CA VAL A 214 -5.11 -1.94 -8.77
C VAL A 214 -5.82 -0.78 -9.45
N THR A 215 -7.08 -1.00 -9.87
CA THR A 215 -7.87 0.01 -10.58
C THR A 215 -8.09 1.26 -9.72
N VAL A 216 -8.44 1.08 -8.44
CA VAL A 216 -8.68 2.19 -7.52
C VAL A 216 -7.37 2.94 -7.21
N HIS A 217 -6.26 2.23 -6.98
CA HIS A 217 -4.97 2.89 -6.75
C HIS A 217 -4.46 3.65 -7.99
N VAL A 218 -4.68 3.13 -9.19
CA VAL A 218 -4.40 3.87 -10.44
C VAL A 218 -5.26 5.13 -10.53
N ARG A 219 -6.57 5.05 -10.23
CA ARG A 219 -7.48 6.20 -10.23
C ARG A 219 -7.02 7.27 -9.23
N ARG A 220 -6.69 6.88 -8.00
CA ARG A 220 -6.20 7.81 -6.96
C ARG A 220 -4.86 8.43 -7.35
N LEU A 221 -3.94 7.64 -7.88
CA LEU A 221 -2.64 8.12 -8.33
C LEU A 221 -2.80 9.13 -9.47
N ARG A 222 -3.70 8.87 -10.44
CA ARG A 222 -4.07 9.85 -11.48
C ARG A 222 -4.56 11.16 -10.89
N GLY A 223 -5.41 11.13 -9.86
CA GLY A 223 -5.88 12.32 -9.14
C GLY A 223 -4.76 13.18 -8.56
N LYS A 224 -3.55 12.63 -8.40
CA LYS A 224 -2.40 13.32 -7.81
C LYS A 224 -1.32 13.72 -8.84
N VAL A 225 -1.21 12.99 -9.95
CA VAL A 225 -0.14 13.21 -10.95
C VAL A 225 -0.61 13.72 -12.30
N GLU A 226 -1.90 13.60 -12.62
CA GLU A 226 -2.47 14.07 -13.89
C GLU A 226 -3.06 15.47 -13.74
N THR A 227 -2.96 16.28 -14.78
CA THR A 227 -3.66 17.57 -14.87
C THR A 227 -5.17 17.36 -14.98
N ASP A 228 -5.59 16.35 -15.75
CA ASP A 228 -6.98 15.91 -15.89
C ASP A 228 -7.06 14.40 -15.71
N PRO A 229 -7.50 13.92 -14.55
CA PRO A 229 -7.61 12.48 -14.27
C PRO A 229 -8.57 11.72 -15.20
N ALA A 230 -9.56 12.42 -15.79
CA ALA A 230 -10.50 11.83 -16.74
C ALA A 230 -9.87 11.62 -18.13
N ARG A 231 -8.84 12.42 -18.46
CA ARG A 231 -8.06 12.32 -19.70
C ARG A 231 -6.58 12.10 -19.40
N PRO A 232 -6.21 10.96 -18.81
CA PRO A 232 -4.86 10.72 -18.30
C PRO A 232 -3.84 10.68 -19.44
N ARG A 233 -2.74 11.41 -19.28
CA ARG A 233 -1.63 11.46 -20.25
C ARG A 233 -0.42 10.67 -19.77
N LEU A 234 -0.16 10.64 -18.46
CA LEU A 234 0.96 9.94 -17.86
C LEU A 234 0.65 8.46 -17.67
N ILE A 235 -0.41 8.13 -16.90
CA ILE A 235 -0.79 6.75 -16.61
C ILE A 235 -1.94 6.38 -17.54
N ARG A 236 -1.63 5.81 -18.70
CA ARG A 236 -2.64 5.50 -19.73
C ARG A 236 -3.24 4.12 -19.50
N THR A 237 -4.54 3.99 -19.81
CA THR A 237 -5.22 2.69 -19.92
C THR A 237 -4.96 2.13 -21.31
N VAL A 238 -4.51 0.87 -21.35
CA VAL A 238 -4.45 0.07 -22.57
C VAL A 238 -5.64 -0.90 -22.51
N TRP A 239 -6.68 -0.58 -23.27
CA TRP A 239 -7.94 -1.31 -23.23
C TRP A 239 -7.75 -2.81 -23.46
N GLY A 240 -8.41 -3.62 -22.64
CA GLY A 240 -8.29 -5.09 -22.68
C GLY A 240 -6.99 -5.65 -22.10
N VAL A 241 -5.98 -4.81 -21.77
CA VAL A 241 -4.67 -5.26 -21.27
C VAL A 241 -4.41 -4.75 -19.84
N GLY A 242 -4.35 -3.43 -19.63
CA GLY A 242 -3.99 -2.88 -18.32
C GLY A 242 -3.55 -1.42 -18.37
N TYR A 243 -2.37 -1.12 -17.79
CA TYR A 243 -1.90 0.25 -17.61
C TYR A 243 -0.44 0.41 -18.05
N ARG A 244 -0.08 1.63 -18.46
CA ARG A 244 1.27 2.01 -18.90
C ARG A 244 1.58 3.44 -18.47
N LEU A 245 2.82 3.72 -18.05
CA LEU A 245 3.33 5.07 -17.84
C LEU A 245 3.99 5.60 -19.12
N GLU A 246 3.52 6.73 -19.60
CA GLU A 246 4.13 7.49 -20.71
C GLU A 246 4.94 8.66 -20.15
N LEU A 247 6.24 8.71 -20.43
CA LEU A 247 7.12 9.79 -19.98
C LEU A 247 7.22 10.92 -21.00
N THR A 248 6.88 10.64 -22.25
CA THR A 248 6.85 11.64 -23.33
C THR A 248 5.39 11.94 -23.66
N PRO A 249 4.91 13.18 -23.55
CA PRO A 249 3.58 13.49 -24.02
C PRO A 249 3.51 13.13 -25.52
N PRO A 250 2.39 12.54 -25.99
CA PRO A 250 2.21 12.36 -27.42
C PRO A 250 2.37 13.74 -28.08
N SER A 251 3.36 13.88 -28.97
CA SER A 251 3.38 15.02 -29.86
C SER A 251 2.02 15.07 -30.54
N ASP A 252 1.34 16.21 -30.50
CA ASP A 252 0.12 16.47 -31.24
C ASP A 252 0.41 16.21 -32.74
N ARG A 253 0.37 14.96 -33.15
CA ARG A 253 0.25 14.65 -34.57
C ARG A 253 -1.21 14.92 -34.89
N HIS A 254 -1.43 16.07 -35.48
CA HIS A 254 -2.64 16.33 -36.25
C HIS A 254 -2.87 15.13 -37.19
N ASP A 255 -3.92 14.37 -36.91
CA ASP A 255 -4.59 13.56 -37.93
C ASP A 255 -5.39 14.48 -38.84
N ASP A 256 -4.66 15.32 -39.58
CA ASP A 256 -5.14 16.04 -40.74
C ASP A 256 -4.64 15.34 -42.02
N ALA A 257 -5.23 14.17 -42.29
CA ALA A 257 -5.03 13.52 -43.57
C ALA A 257 -6.24 12.65 -43.94
N ALA A 258 -7.40 13.27 -44.14
CA ALA A 258 -8.43 12.71 -45.01
C ALA A 258 -9.53 13.72 -45.33
N ALA A 259 -9.20 14.79 -46.06
CA ALA A 259 -10.18 15.58 -46.79
C ALA A 259 -9.53 16.18 -48.03
N GLY A 260 -9.64 15.51 -49.15
CA GLY A 260 -9.19 16.11 -50.40
C GLY A 260 -8.89 15.13 -51.54
N ALA A 261 -9.92 14.42 -51.99
CA ALA A 261 -9.89 13.90 -53.36
C ALA A 261 -11.32 13.93 -53.92
N THR A 262 -11.67 15.03 -54.57
CA THR A 262 -12.77 15.11 -55.50
C THR A 262 -12.24 14.74 -56.87
N PRO A 263 -12.78 13.79 -57.63
CA PRO A 263 -12.46 13.62 -59.04
C PRO A 263 -13.36 14.50 -59.89
N SER A 264 -12.77 15.17 -60.85
CA SER A 264 -13.40 15.72 -62.04
C SER A 264 -13.82 14.63 -62.99
#